data_bdedde0ecb6d8b20fdc80801e0174bf8
#
_entry.id   bdedde0ecb6d8b20fdc80801e0174bf8
#
_cell.length_a   1.000
_cell.length_b   1.000
_cell.length_c   1.000
_cell.angle_alpha   90.00
_cell.angle_beta   90.00
_cell.angle_gamma   90.00
#
_symmetry.space_group_name_H-M   'P 1'
#
loop_
_entity.id
_entity.type
_entity.pdbx_description
1 polymer ?
#
loop_
_entity_poly.entity_id
_entity_poly.type
_entity_poly.pdbx_seq_one_letter_code
_entity_poly.pdbx_strand_id
1 'polypeptide(L)'
;MRREKNPEVYDVLRCKARAYCNVSQGAPDKIIGLTLLLRTGPRSFKNESGVVRIFERECGKMDGCRLTVARSDGLSFCDQVKLMSETDVLASPHGAQLTNMFLMERDSSVMEFYPRGWLQLAGVGQYVYKWEASWSGMRHQGAWRDPEEGEECPNPKDRGDCFSFYKSGKIGHNETLLTAWIVDVLNQEKIRQSQEASSSRELGHHYVKPSKCPCS
;
A
#
# COMPACT_ATOMS: atom_id res chain seq x y z
N MET A 1 -23.56 -0.08 -14.77
CA MET A 1 -24.01 0.05 -13.37
C MET A 1 -22.84 0.63 -12.57
N ARG A 2 -22.82 1.93 -12.27
CA ARG A 2 -21.84 2.52 -11.35
C ARG A 2 -22.20 2.02 -9.95
N ARG A 3 -21.43 1.09 -9.40
CA ARG A 3 -21.54 0.80 -7.98
C ARG A 3 -21.09 2.06 -7.23
N GLU A 4 -21.97 2.61 -6.42
CA GLU A 4 -21.63 3.72 -5.54
C GLU A 4 -20.47 3.28 -4.65
N LYS A 5 -19.43 4.14 -4.61
CA LYS A 5 -18.36 3.99 -3.66
C LYS A 5 -18.96 4.23 -2.28
N ASN A 6 -18.79 3.30 -1.37
CA ASN A 6 -19.28 3.48 0.01
C ASN A 6 -18.11 3.38 1.00
N PRO A 7 -17.24 4.40 1.04
CA PRO A 7 -16.08 4.41 1.94
C PRO A 7 -16.48 4.43 3.41
N GLU A 8 -17.70 4.82 3.75
CA GLU A 8 -18.22 4.85 5.11
C GLU A 8 -18.31 3.46 5.73
N VAL A 9 -18.61 2.43 4.94
CA VAL A 9 -18.60 1.04 5.42
C VAL A 9 -17.20 0.64 5.88
N TYR A 10 -16.18 1.03 5.12
CA TYR A 10 -14.79 0.75 5.48
C TYR A 10 -14.34 1.54 6.72
N ASP A 11 -14.87 2.74 6.94
CA ASP A 11 -14.60 3.48 8.18
C ASP A 11 -15.16 2.76 9.40
N VAL A 12 -16.39 2.23 9.29
CA VAL A 12 -16.98 1.41 10.36
C VAL A 12 -16.14 0.17 10.65
N LEU A 13 -15.70 -0.54 9.60
CA LEU A 13 -14.85 -1.72 9.76
C LEU A 13 -13.50 -1.39 10.41
N ARG A 14 -12.85 -0.33 9.94
CA ARG A 14 -11.58 0.19 10.48
C ARG A 14 -11.72 0.54 11.95
N CYS A 15 -12.77 1.25 12.27
CA CYS A 15 -13.13 1.68 13.62
C CYS A 15 -13.33 0.50 14.57
N LYS A 16 -14.14 -0.48 14.16
CA LYS A 16 -14.40 -1.68 14.97
C LYS A 16 -13.13 -2.51 15.17
N ALA A 17 -12.29 -2.64 14.13
CA ALA A 17 -11.03 -3.36 14.23
C ALA A 17 -10.09 -2.68 15.24
N ARG A 18 -9.96 -1.36 15.20
CA ARG A 18 -9.14 -0.59 16.14
C ARG A 18 -9.67 -0.68 17.57
N ALA A 19 -10.97 -0.53 17.75
CA ALA A 19 -11.60 -0.66 19.08
C ALA A 19 -11.36 -2.06 19.65
N TYR A 20 -11.57 -3.10 18.88
CA TYR A 20 -11.31 -4.49 19.28
C TYR A 20 -9.84 -4.73 19.70
N CYS A 21 -8.90 -4.10 18.98
CA CYS A 21 -7.47 -4.26 19.22
C CYS A 21 -6.88 -3.23 20.22
N ASN A 22 -7.69 -2.35 20.79
CA ASN A 22 -7.23 -1.25 21.67
C ASN A 22 -6.18 -0.35 20.99
N VAL A 23 -6.32 -0.12 19.67
CA VAL A 23 -5.46 0.76 18.91
C VAL A 23 -6.09 2.15 18.87
N SER A 24 -5.38 3.15 19.42
CA SER A 24 -5.79 4.55 19.36
C SER A 24 -5.75 5.09 17.93
N GLN A 25 -6.62 6.06 17.63
CA GLN A 25 -6.64 6.73 16.34
C GLN A 25 -5.48 7.71 16.21
N GLY A 26 -4.83 7.69 15.05
CA GLY A 26 -3.89 8.71 14.62
C GLY A 26 -2.42 8.36 14.86
N ALA A 27 -1.63 8.47 13.80
CA ALA A 27 -0.19 8.70 13.96
C ALA A 27 0.02 10.06 14.62
N PRO A 28 1.08 10.23 15.44
CA PRO A 28 1.43 11.55 15.93
C PRO A 28 1.62 12.51 14.75
N ASP A 29 1.13 13.73 14.89
CA ASP A 29 1.13 14.77 13.85
C ASP A 29 2.49 14.83 13.11
N LYS A 30 2.43 14.85 11.78
CA LYS A 30 3.54 15.13 10.85
C LYS A 30 4.53 14.01 10.53
N ILE A 31 4.25 12.75 10.87
CA ILE A 31 5.09 11.62 10.43
C ILE A 31 4.41 10.92 9.26
N ILE A 32 5.12 10.71 8.16
CA ILE A 32 4.68 9.84 7.06
C ILE A 32 5.07 8.41 7.41
N GLY A 33 4.11 7.58 7.74
CA GLY A 33 4.30 6.14 7.94
C GLY A 33 4.42 5.42 6.60
N LEU A 34 5.62 5.01 6.23
CA LEU A 34 5.89 4.19 5.04
C LEU A 34 6.06 2.74 5.45
N THR A 35 5.18 1.86 5.00
CA THR A 35 5.28 0.42 5.27
C THR A 35 5.64 -0.35 4.01
N LEU A 36 6.74 -1.08 4.05
CA LEU A 36 7.12 -2.05 3.02
C LEU A 36 6.75 -3.45 3.51
N LEU A 37 5.66 -4.01 2.98
CA LEU A 37 5.27 -5.39 3.24
C LEU A 37 6.01 -6.34 2.32
N LEU A 38 6.83 -7.19 2.88
CA LEU A 38 7.57 -8.23 2.19
C LEU A 38 6.80 -9.55 2.21
N ARG A 39 7.17 -10.45 1.33
CA ARG A 39 6.66 -11.82 1.30
C ARG A 39 7.75 -12.81 0.89
N THR A 40 7.57 -14.07 1.23
CA THR A 40 8.41 -15.18 0.77
C THR A 40 7.79 -15.89 -0.45
N GLY A 41 8.59 -16.67 -1.15
CA GLY A 41 8.15 -17.51 -2.27
C GLY A 41 7.72 -16.71 -3.52
N PRO A 42 6.65 -17.13 -4.21
CA PRO A 42 6.16 -16.47 -5.41
C PRO A 42 5.89 -14.98 -5.19
N ARG A 43 6.23 -14.17 -6.17
CA ARG A 43 6.05 -12.70 -6.12
C ARG A 43 6.85 -11.99 -5.02
N SER A 44 7.87 -12.63 -4.43
CA SER A 44 8.84 -11.91 -3.60
C SER A 44 9.79 -11.10 -4.49
N PHE A 45 10.47 -10.12 -3.92
CA PHE A 45 11.50 -9.39 -4.65
C PHE A 45 12.70 -10.29 -4.96
N LYS A 46 13.29 -10.15 -6.18
CA LYS A 46 14.53 -10.85 -6.56
C LYS A 46 15.69 -10.46 -5.65
N ASN A 47 15.82 -9.16 -5.40
CA ASN A 47 16.80 -8.56 -4.51
C ASN A 47 16.08 -7.77 -3.40
N GLU A 48 15.57 -8.48 -2.41
CA GLU A 48 14.80 -7.89 -1.31
C GLU A 48 15.62 -6.85 -0.54
N SER A 49 16.87 -7.17 -0.19
CA SER A 49 17.74 -6.25 0.53
C SER A 49 18.07 -4.98 -0.27
N GLY A 50 18.16 -5.08 -1.60
CA GLY A 50 18.31 -3.93 -2.49
C GLY A 50 17.08 -3.02 -2.44
N VAL A 51 15.88 -3.59 -2.54
CA VAL A 51 14.62 -2.86 -2.43
C VAL A 51 14.51 -2.17 -1.07
N VAL A 52 14.75 -2.89 0.02
CA VAL A 52 14.73 -2.33 1.38
C VAL A 52 15.65 -1.11 1.48
N ARG A 53 16.92 -1.23 1.04
CA ARG A 53 17.88 -0.11 1.07
C ARG A 53 17.41 1.12 0.27
N ILE A 54 16.72 0.92 -0.87
CA ILE A 54 16.18 2.04 -1.65
C ILE A 54 15.09 2.76 -0.83
N PHE A 55 14.15 2.02 -0.25
CA PHE A 55 13.10 2.59 0.60
C PHE A 55 13.68 3.29 1.84
N GLU A 56 14.65 2.70 2.52
CA GLU A 56 15.35 3.29 3.66
C GLU A 56 16.03 4.62 3.28
N ARG A 57 16.76 4.62 2.17
CA ARG A 57 17.47 5.78 1.68
C ARG A 57 16.51 6.93 1.33
N GLU A 58 15.43 6.65 0.61
CA GLU A 58 14.52 7.71 0.17
C GLU A 58 13.63 8.23 1.32
N CYS A 59 13.19 7.37 2.22
CA CYS A 59 12.51 7.79 3.45
C CYS A 59 13.44 8.60 4.35
N GLY A 60 14.71 8.19 4.49
CA GLY A 60 15.70 8.90 5.30
C GLY A 60 16.08 10.30 4.79
N LYS A 61 15.84 10.60 3.51
CA LYS A 61 16.01 11.95 2.94
C LYS A 61 14.83 12.89 3.22
N MET A 62 13.71 12.35 3.68
CA MET A 62 12.47 13.10 3.89
C MET A 62 12.21 13.30 5.38
N ASP A 63 12.25 14.55 5.84
CA ASP A 63 11.94 14.88 7.22
C ASP A 63 10.53 14.42 7.57
N GLY A 64 10.42 13.70 8.70
CA GLY A 64 9.16 13.14 9.19
C GLY A 64 8.73 11.85 8.48
N CYS A 65 9.57 11.17 7.68
CA CYS A 65 9.30 9.86 7.15
C CYS A 65 9.82 8.76 8.10
N ARG A 66 8.99 7.75 8.35
CA ARG A 66 9.36 6.56 9.13
C ARG A 66 9.06 5.30 8.33
N LEU A 67 10.10 4.54 7.97
CA LEU A 67 9.96 3.26 7.31
C LEU A 67 9.73 2.14 8.33
N THR A 68 8.73 1.31 8.07
CA THR A 68 8.52 0.01 8.71
C THR A 68 8.61 -1.08 7.66
N VAL A 69 9.50 -2.07 7.87
CA VAL A 69 9.60 -3.26 7.01
C VAL A 69 8.98 -4.42 7.77
N ALA A 70 7.97 -5.07 7.20
CA ALA A 70 7.22 -6.14 7.85
C ALA A 70 6.86 -7.27 6.89
N ARG A 71 6.46 -8.42 7.48
CA ARG A 71 5.83 -9.57 6.80
C ARG A 71 4.52 -9.86 7.49
N SER A 72 3.44 -10.01 6.72
CA SER A 72 2.10 -10.20 7.30
C SER A 72 1.86 -11.60 7.84
N ASP A 73 2.57 -12.60 7.33
CA ASP A 73 2.42 -14.03 7.66
C ASP A 73 2.80 -14.39 9.11
N GLY A 74 3.53 -13.52 9.81
CA GLY A 74 3.86 -13.69 11.23
C GLY A 74 3.09 -12.76 12.18
N LEU A 75 2.19 -11.92 11.68
CA LEU A 75 1.47 -10.92 12.47
C LEU A 75 0.09 -11.42 12.88
N SER A 76 -0.26 -11.24 14.17
CA SER A 76 -1.65 -11.40 14.61
C SER A 76 -2.57 -10.37 13.94
N PHE A 77 -3.88 -10.59 14.02
CA PHE A 77 -4.84 -9.60 13.50
C PHE A 77 -4.62 -8.21 14.10
N CYS A 78 -4.42 -8.14 15.42
CA CYS A 78 -4.23 -6.84 16.08
C CYS A 78 -2.89 -6.18 15.76
N ASP A 79 -1.83 -6.97 15.51
CA ASP A 79 -0.57 -6.42 15.03
C ASP A 79 -0.72 -5.83 13.63
N GLN A 80 -1.51 -6.47 12.77
CA GLN A 80 -1.82 -5.95 11.43
C GLN A 80 -2.68 -4.67 11.51
N VAL A 81 -3.68 -4.63 12.39
CA VAL A 81 -4.48 -3.42 12.65
C VAL A 81 -3.59 -2.27 13.11
N LYS A 82 -2.69 -2.53 14.06
CA LYS A 82 -1.74 -1.53 14.55
C LYS A 82 -0.82 -1.04 13.43
N LEU A 83 -0.19 -1.96 12.69
CA LEU A 83 0.70 -1.63 11.59
C LEU A 83 -0.01 -0.75 10.54
N MET A 84 -1.20 -1.15 10.10
CA MET A 84 -1.95 -0.40 9.09
C MET A 84 -2.45 0.96 9.61
N SER A 85 -2.75 1.09 10.91
CA SER A 85 -3.16 2.36 11.51
C SER A 85 -2.04 3.40 11.54
N GLU A 86 -0.79 2.97 11.47
CA GLU A 86 0.41 3.81 11.43
C GLU A 86 0.97 4.01 10.01
N THR A 87 0.25 3.51 8.98
CA THR A 87 0.72 3.48 7.58
C THR A 87 -0.02 4.52 6.75
N ASP A 88 0.71 5.47 6.16
CA ASP A 88 0.22 6.43 5.17
C ASP A 88 0.53 5.97 3.74
N VAL A 89 1.66 5.27 3.56
CA VAL A 89 2.06 4.69 2.27
C VAL A 89 2.38 3.21 2.46
N LEU A 90 1.61 2.35 1.80
CA LEU A 90 1.83 0.91 1.79
C LEU A 90 2.46 0.49 0.47
N ALA A 91 3.65 -0.09 0.51
CA ALA A 91 4.33 -0.70 -0.62
C ALA A 91 4.32 -2.23 -0.46
N SER A 92 3.79 -2.98 -1.43
CA SER A 92 3.68 -4.43 -1.30
C SER A 92 3.62 -5.16 -2.63
N PRO A 93 4.26 -6.34 -2.75
CA PRO A 93 3.94 -7.29 -3.80
C PRO A 93 2.46 -7.62 -3.85
N HIS A 94 1.91 -7.78 -5.04
CA HIS A 94 0.52 -8.20 -5.24
C HIS A 94 0.23 -9.52 -4.52
N GLY A 95 -0.86 -9.56 -3.75
CA GLY A 95 -1.29 -10.74 -3.02
C GLY A 95 -2.22 -10.45 -1.87
N ALA A 96 -2.74 -11.50 -1.22
CA ALA A 96 -3.73 -11.40 -0.16
C ALA A 96 -3.33 -10.50 1.02
N GLN A 97 -2.04 -10.28 1.23
CA GLN A 97 -1.53 -9.34 2.24
C GLN A 97 -1.99 -7.89 2.01
N LEU A 98 -2.35 -7.52 0.77
CA LEU A 98 -2.89 -6.20 0.46
C LEU A 98 -4.36 -6.04 0.88
N THR A 99 -5.10 -7.12 1.12
CA THR A 99 -6.51 -7.06 1.55
C THR A 99 -6.68 -6.22 2.82
N ASN A 100 -5.69 -6.21 3.70
CA ASN A 100 -5.77 -5.43 4.95
C ASN A 100 -5.51 -3.92 4.77
N MET A 101 -5.28 -3.44 3.53
CA MET A 101 -5.08 -2.01 3.28
C MET A 101 -6.26 -1.16 3.76
N PHE A 102 -7.49 -1.69 3.74
CA PHE A 102 -8.67 -0.96 4.19
C PHE A 102 -8.60 -0.53 5.68
N LEU A 103 -7.68 -1.11 6.46
CA LEU A 103 -7.41 -0.72 7.85
C LEU A 103 -6.58 0.58 7.97
N MET A 104 -5.94 1.03 6.87
CA MET A 104 -5.24 2.31 6.80
C MET A 104 -6.23 3.47 6.83
N GLU A 105 -5.77 4.69 7.12
CA GLU A 105 -6.61 5.88 7.02
C GLU A 105 -7.07 6.17 5.59
N ARG A 106 -8.17 6.91 5.46
CA ARG A 106 -8.57 7.46 4.15
C ARG A 106 -7.44 8.30 3.57
N ASP A 107 -7.41 8.39 2.27
CA ASP A 107 -6.41 9.14 1.50
C ASP A 107 -4.97 8.63 1.61
N SER A 108 -4.73 7.53 2.34
CA SER A 108 -3.46 6.80 2.31
C SER A 108 -3.17 6.25 0.92
N SER A 109 -1.90 6.00 0.64
CA SER A 109 -1.40 5.57 -0.68
C SER A 109 -1.00 4.10 -0.70
N VAL A 110 -1.24 3.43 -1.84
CA VAL A 110 -0.85 2.02 -2.05
C VAL A 110 0.00 1.89 -3.31
N MET A 111 1.21 1.35 -3.17
CA MET A 111 2.16 1.00 -4.22
C MET A 111 2.15 -0.52 -4.40
N GLU A 112 1.72 -1.00 -5.55
CA GLU A 112 1.55 -2.43 -5.82
C GLU A 112 2.60 -2.94 -6.81
N PHE A 113 3.20 -4.10 -6.51
CA PHE A 113 4.30 -4.67 -7.28
C PHE A 113 3.92 -5.99 -7.94
N TYR A 114 4.24 -6.13 -9.22
CA TYR A 114 3.98 -7.33 -10.02
C TYR A 114 5.26 -7.93 -10.60
N PRO A 115 5.37 -9.26 -10.66
CA PRO A 115 6.40 -9.90 -11.48
C PRO A 115 6.23 -9.54 -12.95
N ARG A 116 7.32 -9.61 -13.68
CA ARG A 116 7.31 -9.43 -15.14
C ARG A 116 6.28 -10.36 -15.78
N GLY A 117 5.60 -9.86 -16.80
CA GLY A 117 4.67 -10.62 -17.63
C GLY A 117 3.32 -10.96 -16.98
N TRP A 118 3.23 -10.99 -15.64
CA TRP A 118 1.99 -11.43 -15.01
C TRP A 118 0.86 -10.39 -15.12
N LEU A 119 1.16 -9.11 -15.06
CA LEU A 119 0.15 -8.06 -15.13
C LEU A 119 -0.71 -8.17 -16.41
N GLN A 120 -0.09 -8.53 -17.55
CA GLN A 120 -0.79 -8.70 -18.83
C GLN A 120 -1.74 -9.91 -18.82
N LEU A 121 -1.41 -10.95 -18.03
CA LEU A 121 -2.17 -12.19 -17.97
C LEU A 121 -3.16 -12.26 -16.83
N ALA A 122 -3.02 -11.40 -15.81
CA ALA A 122 -3.85 -11.41 -14.61
C ALA A 122 -5.33 -11.05 -14.88
N GLY A 123 -5.65 -10.54 -16.08
CA GLY A 123 -7.03 -10.17 -16.45
C GLY A 123 -7.62 -9.18 -15.47
N VAL A 124 -8.83 -9.46 -14.97
CA VAL A 124 -9.48 -8.61 -13.96
C VAL A 124 -8.76 -8.61 -12.61
N GLY A 125 -7.95 -9.62 -12.33
CA GLY A 125 -7.18 -9.73 -11.09
C GLY A 125 -6.21 -8.56 -10.88
N GLN A 126 -5.73 -7.94 -11.97
CA GLN A 126 -4.87 -6.77 -11.89
C GLN A 126 -5.53 -5.54 -11.26
N TYR A 127 -6.85 -5.50 -11.18
CA TYR A 127 -7.60 -4.35 -10.67
C TYR A 127 -8.13 -4.55 -9.25
N VAL A 128 -8.00 -5.73 -8.66
CA VAL A 128 -8.60 -6.07 -7.36
C VAL A 128 -8.23 -5.06 -6.29
N TYR A 129 -6.95 -4.81 -6.08
CA TYR A 129 -6.49 -3.87 -5.04
C TYR A 129 -6.64 -2.40 -5.44
N LYS A 130 -6.64 -2.09 -6.73
CA LYS A 130 -7.03 -0.76 -7.21
C LYS A 130 -8.50 -0.46 -6.89
N TRP A 131 -9.39 -1.44 -7.05
CA TRP A 131 -10.79 -1.29 -6.69
C TRP A 131 -10.97 -1.21 -5.18
N GLU A 132 -10.31 -2.08 -4.43
CA GLU A 132 -10.37 -2.06 -2.97
C GLU A 132 -9.87 -0.73 -2.40
N ALA A 133 -8.74 -0.22 -2.86
CA ALA A 133 -8.25 1.10 -2.50
C ALA A 133 -9.29 2.20 -2.81
N SER A 134 -9.87 2.16 -4.01
CA SER A 134 -10.91 3.14 -4.41
C SER A 134 -12.17 3.07 -3.55
N TRP A 135 -12.61 1.86 -3.16
CA TRP A 135 -13.82 1.68 -2.33
C TRP A 135 -13.59 2.06 -0.88
N SER A 136 -12.41 1.83 -0.36
CA SER A 136 -12.03 2.15 1.02
C SER A 136 -11.49 3.58 1.19
N GLY A 137 -11.53 4.39 0.13
CA GLY A 137 -11.15 5.80 0.16
C GLY A 137 -9.65 6.05 0.11
N MET A 138 -8.85 5.09 -0.36
CA MET A 138 -7.41 5.21 -0.51
C MET A 138 -7.00 5.48 -1.96
N ARG A 139 -5.75 5.86 -2.17
CA ARG A 139 -5.15 6.18 -3.47
C ARG A 139 -4.24 5.04 -3.92
N HIS A 140 -4.58 4.38 -5.01
CA HIS A 140 -3.70 3.42 -5.66
C HIS A 140 -2.72 4.15 -6.57
N GLN A 141 -1.44 4.09 -6.24
CA GLN A 141 -0.35 4.83 -6.89
C GLN A 141 0.19 4.15 -8.17
N GLY A 142 -0.52 3.14 -8.63
CA GLY A 142 -0.14 2.37 -9.80
C GLY A 142 0.47 1.01 -9.47
N ALA A 143 0.82 0.29 -10.51
CA ALA A 143 1.42 -1.03 -10.43
C ALA A 143 2.85 -0.99 -10.97
N TRP A 144 3.81 -1.36 -10.13
CA TRP A 144 5.17 -1.59 -10.57
C TRP A 144 5.19 -2.73 -11.60
N ARG A 145 5.77 -2.48 -12.73
CA ARG A 145 6.03 -3.48 -13.76
C ARG A 145 7.52 -3.76 -13.74
N ASP A 146 7.87 -5.00 -13.43
CA ASP A 146 9.27 -5.41 -13.43
C ASP A 146 9.91 -5.07 -14.79
N PRO A 147 10.85 -4.11 -14.86
CA PRO A 147 11.47 -3.69 -16.10
C PRO A 147 12.65 -4.60 -16.50
N GLU A 148 13.07 -5.49 -15.60
CA GLU A 148 14.20 -6.35 -15.85
C GLU A 148 13.87 -7.41 -16.89
N GLU A 149 14.83 -7.73 -17.76
CA GLU A 149 14.76 -8.90 -18.60
C GLU A 149 14.75 -10.16 -17.73
N GLY A 150 13.99 -11.16 -18.14
CA GLY A 150 13.85 -12.41 -17.41
C GLY A 150 13.41 -13.53 -18.33
N GLU A 151 13.33 -14.73 -17.78
CA GLU A 151 12.87 -15.89 -18.50
C GLU A 151 11.49 -15.66 -19.11
N GLU A 152 11.30 -16.12 -20.33
CA GLU A 152 10.01 -16.14 -20.98
C GLU A 152 9.28 -17.44 -20.69
N CYS A 153 7.95 -17.40 -20.76
CA CYS A 153 7.14 -18.59 -20.58
C CYS A 153 7.59 -19.71 -21.53
N PRO A 154 7.93 -20.91 -21.02
CA PRO A 154 8.42 -22.00 -21.85
C PRO A 154 7.41 -22.49 -22.90
N ASN A 155 6.12 -22.30 -22.63
CA ASN A 155 5.04 -22.69 -23.53
C ASN A 155 4.15 -21.49 -23.88
N PRO A 156 4.61 -20.56 -24.75
CA PRO A 156 3.91 -19.31 -25.02
C PRO A 156 2.53 -19.49 -25.68
N LYS A 157 2.24 -20.68 -26.20
CA LYS A 157 0.93 -21.01 -26.80
C LYS A 157 -0.11 -21.39 -25.74
N ASP A 158 0.30 -21.81 -24.56
CA ASP A 158 -0.59 -22.11 -23.45
C ASP A 158 -0.67 -20.92 -22.49
N ARG A 159 -1.83 -20.25 -22.52
CA ARG A 159 -2.06 -19.08 -21.68
C ARG A 159 -2.12 -19.42 -20.19
N GLY A 160 -2.58 -20.64 -19.84
CA GLY A 160 -2.68 -21.10 -18.45
C GLY A 160 -1.29 -21.39 -17.86
N ASP A 161 -0.43 -22.05 -18.65
CA ASP A 161 0.96 -22.28 -18.27
C ASP A 161 1.70 -20.96 -18.08
N CYS A 162 1.56 -20.02 -19.01
CA CYS A 162 2.19 -18.71 -18.91
C CYS A 162 1.66 -17.90 -17.74
N PHE A 163 0.35 -17.95 -17.47
CA PHE A 163 -0.21 -17.31 -16.28
C PHE A 163 0.43 -17.85 -15.00
N SER A 164 0.53 -19.16 -14.87
CA SER A 164 1.13 -19.82 -13.70
C SER A 164 2.62 -19.52 -13.57
N PHE A 165 3.35 -19.55 -14.67
CA PHE A 165 4.77 -19.23 -14.75
C PHE A 165 5.05 -17.81 -14.25
N TYR A 166 4.43 -16.80 -14.84
CA TYR A 166 4.65 -15.41 -14.45
C TYR A 166 4.09 -15.08 -13.06
N LYS A 167 2.95 -15.67 -12.67
CA LYS A 167 2.40 -15.51 -11.31
C LYS A 167 3.34 -16.02 -10.23
N SER A 168 4.11 -17.05 -10.54
CA SER A 168 5.09 -17.64 -9.62
C SER A 168 6.44 -16.93 -9.65
N GLY A 169 6.64 -16.02 -10.58
CA GLY A 169 7.88 -15.27 -10.75
C GLY A 169 8.18 -14.36 -9.57
N LYS A 170 9.44 -13.95 -9.47
CA LYS A 170 9.90 -12.92 -8.53
C LYS A 170 9.89 -11.55 -9.19
N ILE A 171 9.80 -10.50 -8.38
CA ILE A 171 9.74 -9.11 -8.81
C ILE A 171 11.15 -8.54 -8.88
N GLY A 172 11.57 -8.08 -10.04
CA GLY A 172 12.79 -7.30 -10.22
C GLY A 172 12.53 -5.80 -10.07
N HIS A 173 13.62 -5.04 -10.00
CA HIS A 173 13.55 -3.59 -9.94
C HIS A 173 14.72 -2.94 -10.66
N ASN A 174 14.46 -1.84 -11.32
CA ASN A 174 15.47 -0.87 -11.74
C ASN A 174 15.58 0.20 -10.66
N GLU A 175 16.76 0.41 -10.10
CA GLU A 175 16.96 1.32 -8.97
C GLU A 175 16.52 2.75 -9.29
N THR A 176 16.88 3.26 -10.47
CA THR A 176 16.55 4.63 -10.87
C THR A 176 15.02 4.84 -10.97
N LEU A 177 14.33 3.92 -11.63
CA LEU A 177 12.88 4.01 -11.79
C LEU A 177 12.14 3.82 -10.48
N LEU A 178 12.60 2.88 -9.65
CA LEU A 178 11.99 2.63 -8.34
C LEU A 178 12.19 3.84 -7.42
N THR A 179 13.39 4.40 -7.38
CA THR A 179 13.69 5.64 -6.63
C THR A 179 12.76 6.77 -7.06
N ALA A 180 12.63 7.02 -8.36
CA ALA A 180 11.77 8.09 -8.86
C ALA A 180 10.30 7.90 -8.44
N TRP A 181 9.79 6.67 -8.49
CA TRP A 181 8.41 6.37 -8.08
C TRP A 181 8.19 6.55 -6.58
N ILE A 182 9.12 6.08 -5.73
CA ILE A 182 9.06 6.27 -4.27
C ILE A 182 9.05 7.76 -3.93
N VAL A 183 9.97 8.53 -4.51
CA VAL A 183 10.09 9.98 -4.28
C VAL A 183 8.81 10.71 -4.68
N ASP A 184 8.23 10.38 -5.83
CA ASP A 184 6.96 10.96 -6.28
C ASP A 184 5.82 10.70 -5.29
N VAL A 185 5.65 9.44 -4.87
CA VAL A 185 4.59 9.05 -3.91
C VAL A 185 4.79 9.73 -2.55
N LEU A 186 6.00 9.78 -2.03
CA LEU A 186 6.30 10.44 -0.76
C LEU A 186 6.07 11.96 -0.83
N ASN A 187 6.42 12.60 -1.93
CA ASN A 187 6.15 14.03 -2.13
C ASN A 187 4.66 14.34 -2.19
N GLN A 188 3.88 13.51 -2.89
CA GLN A 188 2.42 13.63 -2.93
C GLN A 188 1.82 13.51 -1.52
N GLU A 189 2.33 12.59 -0.71
CA GLU A 189 1.87 12.40 0.66
C GLU A 189 2.20 13.60 1.55
N LYS A 190 3.41 14.15 1.44
CA LYS A 190 3.84 15.35 2.17
C LYS A 190 2.97 16.57 1.83
N ILE A 191 2.66 16.76 0.54
CA ILE A 191 1.76 17.83 0.09
C ILE A 191 0.36 17.67 0.69
N ARG A 192 -0.19 16.44 0.66
CA ARG A 192 -1.50 16.14 1.22
C ARG A 192 -1.57 16.49 2.71
N GLN A 193 -0.61 16.02 3.51
CA GLN A 193 -0.56 16.29 4.95
C GLN A 193 -0.43 17.80 5.23
N SER A 194 0.32 18.53 4.41
CA SER A 194 0.47 19.99 4.53
C SER A 194 -0.86 20.71 4.25
N GLN A 195 -1.62 20.26 3.25
CA GLN A 195 -2.93 20.83 2.90
C GLN A 195 -3.97 20.57 3.99
N GLU A 196 -4.01 19.36 4.56
CA GLU A 196 -4.89 19.04 5.69
C GLU A 196 -4.59 19.89 6.91
N ALA A 197 -3.31 20.10 7.24
CA ALA A 197 -2.90 20.94 8.35
C ALA A 197 -3.30 22.41 8.15
N SER A 198 -3.23 22.92 6.91
CA SER A 198 -3.65 24.29 6.58
C SER A 198 -5.17 24.46 6.67
N SER A 199 -5.94 23.52 6.09
CA SER A 199 -7.40 23.56 6.15
C SER A 199 -7.95 23.46 7.58
N SER A 200 -7.28 22.68 8.44
CA SER A 200 -7.66 22.56 9.85
C SER A 200 -7.41 23.85 10.65
N ARG A 201 -6.43 24.68 10.25
CA ARG A 201 -6.16 25.98 10.87
C ARG A 201 -7.16 27.06 10.44
N GLU A 202 -7.58 27.06 9.17
CA GLU A 202 -8.52 28.06 8.63
C GLU A 202 -9.94 27.89 9.19
N LEU A 203 -10.35 26.65 9.49
CA LEU A 203 -11.69 26.34 10.03
C LEU A 203 -11.87 26.65 11.53
N GLY A 204 -10.83 27.17 12.20
CA GLY A 204 -10.87 27.52 13.62
C GLY A 204 -11.03 26.29 14.55
N HIS A 205 -10.87 26.49 15.84
CA HIS A 205 -10.86 25.44 16.90
C HIS A 205 -12.09 24.51 17.00
N HIS A 206 -13.03 24.56 16.06
CA HIS A 206 -14.25 23.72 16.06
C HIS A 206 -14.30 22.62 15.00
N TYR A 207 -13.34 22.54 14.07
CA TYR A 207 -13.29 21.39 13.17
C TYR A 207 -12.48 20.26 13.83
N VAL A 208 -13.15 19.56 14.71
CA VAL A 208 -12.71 18.21 15.06
C VAL A 208 -12.89 17.38 13.79
N LYS A 209 -11.77 17.02 13.11
CA LYS A 209 -11.76 15.94 12.12
C LYS A 209 -12.70 14.86 12.68
N PRO A 210 -13.70 14.36 11.94
CA PRO A 210 -14.55 13.32 12.47
C PRO A 210 -13.74 12.06 12.70
N SER A 211 -12.96 12.06 13.76
CA SER A 211 -12.27 10.91 14.33
C SER A 211 -13.23 10.03 15.13
N LYS A 212 -14.51 10.32 15.02
CA LYS A 212 -15.49 9.56 15.77
C LYS A 212 -15.79 8.31 14.99
N CYS A 213 -15.21 7.24 15.48
CA CYS A 213 -15.76 5.95 15.21
C CYS A 213 -17.28 6.01 15.43
N PRO A 214 -18.12 5.72 14.41
CA PRO A 214 -19.57 5.77 14.58
C PRO A 214 -20.10 4.68 15.51
N CYS A 215 -19.25 4.12 16.34
CA CYS A 215 -19.51 2.99 17.23
C CYS A 215 -19.33 3.33 18.72
N SER A 216 -19.22 4.61 19.07
CA SER A 216 -19.26 5.08 20.47
C SER A 216 -20.65 5.52 20.84
#